data_9d2bd885de6949248f341b7d0faa2eab
#
_entry.id   9d2bd885de6949248f341b7d0faa2eab
#
_cell.length_a   1.000
_cell.length_b   1.000
_cell.length_c   1.000
_cell.angle_alpha   90.00
_cell.angle_beta   90.00
_cell.angle_gamma   90.00
#
_symmetry.space_group_name_H-M   'P 1'
#
loop_
_entity.id
_entity.type
_entity.pdbx_description
1 polymer ?
#
loop_
_entity_poly.entity_id
_entity_poly.type
_entity_poly.pdbx_seq_one_letter_code
_entity_poly.pdbx_strand_id
1 'polypeptide(L)'
;MKRILIVIIAFALYMTAADAQSGLKKIYDEEINQMEQIDKALAKAKAEGKFVICQVGGNWCRWCLMFADFIAKDQEITDFINQNFVFIHSNYNPREPKDETAAAMLKRLGNPGRFGYPVFVVLDEDGKVIHTQDSSFLEEGNGYSRDKVIRFFTNWTPKAVKE
;
A
#
# COMPACT_ATOMS: atom_id res chain seq x y z
N MET A 1 -42.84 11.97 26.92
CA MET A 1 -42.57 10.83 26.02
C MET A 1 -42.21 11.23 24.59
N LYS A 2 -42.82 12.20 23.94
CA LYS A 2 -42.48 12.63 22.56
C LYS A 2 -41.05 13.21 22.38
N ARG A 3 -40.49 13.89 23.41
CA ARG A 3 -39.14 14.49 23.31
C ARG A 3 -37.99 13.50 23.40
N ILE A 4 -38.20 12.34 24.07
CA ILE A 4 -37.18 11.28 24.18
C ILE A 4 -37.07 10.51 22.87
N LEU A 5 -38.17 10.32 22.14
CA LEU A 5 -38.17 9.62 20.85
C LEU A 5 -37.36 10.38 19.77
N ILE A 6 -37.43 11.72 19.77
CA ILE A 6 -36.72 12.56 18.79
C ILE A 6 -35.20 12.52 19.00
N VAL A 7 -34.74 12.44 20.27
CA VAL A 7 -33.30 12.34 20.59
C VAL A 7 -32.73 11.00 20.17
N ILE A 8 -33.49 9.89 20.35
CA ILE A 8 -33.03 8.54 19.95
C ILE A 8 -32.93 8.42 18.42
N ILE A 9 -33.88 9.00 17.68
CA ILE A 9 -33.86 8.99 16.21
C ILE A 9 -32.68 9.83 15.67
N ALA A 10 -32.39 10.98 16.29
CA ALA A 10 -31.23 11.81 15.92
C ALA A 10 -29.89 11.11 16.19
N PHE A 11 -29.81 10.34 17.29
CA PHE A 11 -28.59 9.60 17.62
C PHE A 11 -28.37 8.38 16.71
N ALA A 12 -29.44 7.69 16.32
CA ALA A 12 -29.38 6.59 15.36
C ALA A 12 -28.97 7.05 13.94
N LEU A 13 -29.38 8.25 13.54
CA LEU A 13 -28.96 8.86 12.25
C LEU A 13 -27.50 9.31 12.27
N TYR A 14 -26.92 9.65 13.42
CA TYR A 14 -25.49 10.00 13.54
C TYR A 14 -24.56 8.80 13.44
N MET A 15 -24.99 7.60 13.88
CA MET A 15 -24.19 6.36 13.80
C MET A 15 -24.07 5.83 12.37
N THR A 16 -25.04 6.07 11.49
CA THR A 16 -25.01 5.63 10.09
C THR A 16 -24.18 6.53 9.17
N ALA A 17 -23.88 7.76 9.60
CA ALA A 17 -23.07 8.71 8.80
C ALA A 17 -21.55 8.47 8.95
N ALA A 18 -21.08 7.78 9.98
CA ALA A 18 -19.66 7.53 10.20
C ALA A 18 -19.08 6.43 9.30
N ASP A 19 -19.91 5.45 8.88
CA ASP A 19 -19.49 4.37 7.97
C ASP A 19 -19.58 4.74 6.48
N ALA A 20 -20.30 5.80 6.14
CA ALA A 20 -20.47 6.23 4.74
C ALA A 20 -19.28 7.05 4.21
N GLN A 21 -18.25 7.32 5.01
CA GLN A 21 -17.20 8.28 4.68
C GLN A 21 -15.93 7.69 4.09
N SER A 22 -15.82 6.38 3.89
CA SER A 22 -14.72 5.80 3.11
C SER A 22 -15.23 4.73 2.16
N GLY A 23 -15.65 5.13 0.97
CA GLY A 23 -15.91 4.20 -0.15
C GLY A 23 -14.64 3.49 -0.65
N LEU A 24 -13.55 3.55 0.10
CA LEU A 24 -12.28 2.91 -0.23
C LEU A 24 -12.31 1.43 0.14
N LYS A 25 -11.97 0.59 -0.83
CA LYS A 25 -11.94 -0.87 -0.65
C LYS A 25 -10.76 -1.27 0.24
N LYS A 26 -10.99 -2.19 1.20
CA LYS A 26 -9.92 -2.90 1.90
C LYS A 26 -9.15 -3.77 0.90
N ILE A 27 -7.83 -3.69 0.94
CA ILE A 27 -6.92 -4.35 -0.04
C ILE A 27 -5.82 -5.16 0.63
N TYR A 28 -5.57 -4.94 1.91
CA TYR A 28 -4.57 -5.70 2.66
C TYR A 28 -5.22 -6.95 3.25
N ASP A 29 -4.57 -8.10 3.02
CA ASP A 29 -4.88 -9.35 3.70
C ASP A 29 -4.22 -9.32 5.09
N GLU A 30 -5.05 -9.28 6.14
CA GLU A 30 -4.60 -9.15 7.53
C GLU A 30 -4.09 -10.49 8.10
N GLU A 31 -4.44 -11.62 7.46
CA GLU A 31 -4.05 -12.97 7.88
C GLU A 31 -2.82 -13.52 7.12
N ILE A 32 -2.27 -12.74 6.20
CA ILE A 32 -1.20 -13.22 5.34
C ILE A 32 0.13 -13.33 6.11
N ASN A 33 0.89 -14.40 5.83
CA ASN A 33 2.30 -14.44 6.23
C ASN A 33 3.11 -13.53 5.30
N GLN A 34 3.57 -12.39 5.80
CA GLN A 34 4.23 -11.35 5.02
C GLN A 34 5.57 -11.83 4.43
N MET A 35 6.29 -12.72 5.12
CA MET A 35 7.56 -13.25 4.62
C MET A 35 7.33 -14.19 3.43
N GLU A 36 6.33 -15.07 3.52
CA GLU A 36 5.95 -15.93 2.39
C GLU A 36 5.40 -15.13 1.21
N GLN A 37 4.66 -14.05 1.48
CA GLN A 37 4.16 -13.16 0.43
C GLN A 37 5.32 -12.58 -0.39
N ILE A 38 6.36 -12.08 0.29
CA ILE A 38 7.55 -11.53 -0.36
C ILE A 38 8.29 -12.62 -1.15
N ASP A 39 8.46 -13.82 -0.58
CA ASP A 39 9.15 -14.92 -1.27
C ASP A 39 8.43 -15.35 -2.54
N LYS A 40 7.09 -15.47 -2.49
CA LYS A 40 6.27 -15.78 -3.66
C LYS A 40 6.35 -14.66 -4.73
N ALA A 41 6.34 -13.40 -4.28
CA ALA A 41 6.48 -12.26 -5.18
C ALA A 41 7.84 -12.22 -5.88
N LEU A 42 8.92 -12.51 -5.15
CA LEU A 42 10.28 -12.59 -5.70
C LEU A 42 10.43 -13.73 -6.69
N ALA A 43 9.91 -14.92 -6.37
CA ALA A 43 9.94 -16.06 -7.29
C ALA A 43 9.22 -15.73 -8.60
N LYS A 44 8.04 -15.08 -8.53
CA LYS A 44 7.31 -14.63 -9.70
C LYS A 44 8.07 -13.55 -10.47
N ALA A 45 8.58 -12.54 -9.78
CA ALA A 45 9.32 -11.44 -10.39
C ALA A 45 10.56 -11.94 -11.15
N LYS A 46 11.32 -12.86 -10.56
CA LYS A 46 12.49 -13.50 -11.19
C LYS A 46 12.12 -14.27 -12.44
N ALA A 47 11.03 -15.03 -12.40
CA ALA A 47 10.55 -15.78 -13.57
C ALA A 47 10.07 -14.89 -14.72
N GLU A 48 9.56 -13.70 -14.41
CA GLU A 48 9.00 -12.74 -15.37
C GLU A 48 9.96 -11.60 -15.76
N GLY A 49 11.18 -11.58 -15.21
CA GLY A 49 12.14 -10.50 -15.45
C GLY A 49 11.73 -9.15 -14.86
N LYS A 50 10.98 -9.16 -13.76
CA LYS A 50 10.43 -7.98 -13.08
C LYS A 50 11.13 -7.72 -11.75
N PHE A 51 10.84 -6.57 -11.15
CA PHE A 51 11.15 -6.27 -9.76
C PHE A 51 9.92 -6.41 -8.88
N VAL A 52 10.09 -6.38 -7.55
CA VAL A 52 8.98 -6.40 -6.59
C VAL A 52 8.82 -5.00 -5.99
N ILE A 53 7.58 -4.55 -5.86
CA ILE A 53 7.24 -3.38 -5.06
C ILE A 53 6.33 -3.81 -3.91
N CYS A 54 6.79 -3.56 -2.68
CA CYS A 54 6.01 -3.75 -1.47
C CYS A 54 5.41 -2.41 -1.06
N GLN A 55 4.09 -2.25 -1.17
CA GLN A 55 3.36 -1.18 -0.51
C GLN A 55 3.11 -1.58 0.94
N VAL A 56 3.92 -1.08 1.86
CA VAL A 56 3.77 -1.37 3.29
C VAL A 56 2.74 -0.44 3.90
N GLY A 57 1.78 -1.01 4.61
CA GLY A 57 0.68 -0.29 5.25
C GLY A 57 -0.41 -1.25 5.72
N GLY A 58 -1.66 -0.81 5.76
CA GLY A 58 -2.77 -1.64 6.19
C GLY A 58 -4.12 -1.00 5.92
N ASN A 59 -5.19 -1.74 6.17
CA ASN A 59 -6.57 -1.26 5.97
C ASN A 59 -6.97 -0.11 6.93
N TRP A 60 -6.22 0.11 8.00
CA TRP A 60 -6.34 1.25 8.91
C TRP A 60 -5.81 2.57 8.33
N CYS A 61 -5.02 2.51 7.26
CA CYS A 61 -4.29 3.63 6.67
C CYS A 61 -5.06 4.19 5.47
N ARG A 62 -5.74 5.30 5.66
CA ARG A 62 -6.53 5.95 4.59
C ARG A 62 -5.67 6.25 3.34
N TRP A 63 -4.48 6.82 3.49
CA TRP A 63 -3.60 7.13 2.38
C TRP A 63 -3.13 5.88 1.61
N CYS A 64 -2.98 4.75 2.32
CA CYS A 64 -2.67 3.47 1.67
C CYS A 64 -3.80 3.01 0.74
N LEU A 65 -5.05 3.11 1.22
CA LEU A 65 -6.23 2.75 0.43
C LEU A 65 -6.48 3.74 -0.71
N MET A 66 -6.23 5.03 -0.48
CA MET A 66 -6.31 6.07 -1.52
C MET A 66 -5.30 5.84 -2.64
N PHE A 67 -4.07 5.41 -2.32
CA PHE A 67 -3.08 5.10 -3.35
C PHE A 67 -3.52 3.91 -4.21
N ALA A 68 -4.00 2.86 -3.58
CA ALA A 68 -4.49 1.70 -4.32
C ALA A 68 -5.70 2.03 -5.21
N ASP A 69 -6.63 2.84 -4.71
CA ASP A 69 -7.78 3.33 -5.49
C ASP A 69 -7.31 4.22 -6.66
N PHE A 70 -6.31 5.08 -6.42
CA PHE A 70 -5.74 5.96 -7.42
C PHE A 70 -5.11 5.17 -8.59
N ILE A 71 -4.24 4.19 -8.30
CA ILE A 71 -3.63 3.37 -9.37
C ILE A 71 -4.64 2.47 -10.06
N ALA A 72 -5.65 1.94 -9.35
CA ALA A 72 -6.68 1.08 -9.92
C ALA A 72 -7.64 1.82 -10.89
N LYS A 73 -7.77 3.13 -10.75
CA LYS A 73 -8.59 3.97 -11.63
C LYS A 73 -7.85 4.44 -12.89
N ASP A 74 -6.54 4.31 -12.94
CA ASP A 74 -5.71 4.66 -14.10
C ASP A 74 -5.19 3.39 -14.77
N GLN A 75 -5.81 3.00 -15.88
CA GLN A 75 -5.46 1.77 -16.61
C GLN A 75 -4.02 1.80 -17.12
N GLU A 76 -3.52 2.96 -17.54
CA GLU A 76 -2.16 3.11 -18.04
C GLU A 76 -1.13 2.86 -16.92
N ILE A 77 -1.38 3.40 -15.72
CA ILE A 77 -0.53 3.13 -14.55
C ILE A 77 -0.61 1.65 -14.17
N THR A 78 -1.80 1.08 -14.13
CA THR A 78 -2.00 -0.34 -13.79
C THR A 78 -1.25 -1.24 -14.77
N ASP A 79 -1.37 -0.99 -16.08
CA ASP A 79 -0.68 -1.76 -17.12
C ASP A 79 0.83 -1.62 -17.01
N PHE A 80 1.32 -0.40 -16.76
CA PHE A 80 2.75 -0.13 -16.58
C PHE A 80 3.32 -0.89 -15.36
N ILE A 81 2.60 -0.87 -14.23
CA ILE A 81 2.98 -1.62 -13.03
C ILE A 81 3.03 -3.11 -13.36
N ASN A 82 1.99 -3.66 -13.97
CA ASN A 82 1.89 -5.09 -14.30
C ASN A 82 2.98 -5.56 -15.27
N GLN A 83 3.43 -4.70 -16.17
CA GLN A 83 4.51 -5.02 -17.11
C GLN A 83 5.89 -5.08 -16.44
N ASN A 84 6.14 -4.26 -15.44
CA ASN A 84 7.48 -4.05 -14.90
C ASN A 84 7.68 -4.61 -13.48
N PHE A 85 6.59 -4.83 -12.74
CA PHE A 85 6.67 -5.17 -11.32
C PHE A 85 5.71 -6.29 -10.93
N VAL A 86 6.07 -7.00 -9.87
CA VAL A 86 5.14 -7.73 -9.02
C VAL A 86 4.83 -6.81 -7.84
N PHE A 87 3.64 -6.20 -7.86
CA PHE A 87 3.21 -5.26 -6.84
C PHE A 87 2.42 -6.00 -5.76
N ILE A 88 2.82 -5.86 -4.49
CA ILE A 88 2.15 -6.50 -3.35
C ILE A 88 1.79 -5.48 -2.26
N HIS A 89 0.69 -5.76 -1.57
CA HIS A 89 0.26 -5.02 -0.39
C HIS A 89 0.74 -5.77 0.86
N SER A 90 1.80 -5.28 1.48
CA SER A 90 2.41 -5.90 2.68
C SER A 90 1.74 -5.33 3.92
N ASN A 91 0.88 -6.15 4.55
CA ASN A 91 0.11 -5.72 5.73
C ASN A 91 1.00 -5.48 6.93
N TYR A 92 0.84 -4.34 7.56
CA TYR A 92 1.45 -3.98 8.83
C TYR A 92 0.60 -2.95 9.58
N ASN A 93 0.37 -3.18 10.87
CA ASN A 93 -0.30 -2.24 11.76
C ASN A 93 0.63 -1.85 12.92
N PRO A 94 1.11 -0.59 12.97
CA PRO A 94 2.02 -0.14 14.04
C PRO A 94 1.35 -0.03 15.42
N ARG A 95 0.01 -0.13 15.49
CA ARG A 95 -0.77 -0.07 16.73
C ARG A 95 -0.98 -1.44 17.36
N GLU A 96 -0.66 -2.51 16.64
CA GLU A 96 -0.77 -3.88 17.10
C GLU A 96 0.59 -4.41 17.56
N PRO A 97 0.61 -5.40 18.48
CA PRO A 97 1.84 -6.09 18.84
C PRO A 97 2.49 -6.69 17.59
N LYS A 98 3.79 -6.50 17.43
CA LYS A 98 4.53 -7.12 16.35
C LYS A 98 4.66 -8.61 16.61
N ASP A 99 4.12 -9.43 15.74
CA ASP A 99 4.47 -10.82 15.66
C ASP A 99 5.86 -11.01 15.00
N GLU A 100 6.36 -12.24 15.01
CA GLU A 100 7.70 -12.55 14.47
C GLU A 100 7.77 -12.30 12.95
N THR A 101 6.68 -12.55 12.21
CA THR A 101 6.64 -12.37 10.75
C THR A 101 6.64 -10.91 10.36
N ALA A 102 5.87 -10.07 11.05
CA ALA A 102 5.86 -8.62 10.85
C ALA A 102 7.21 -7.99 11.19
N ALA A 103 7.86 -8.43 12.28
CA ALA A 103 9.19 -7.97 12.65
C ALA A 103 10.25 -8.38 11.61
N ALA A 104 10.20 -9.62 11.13
CA ALA A 104 11.09 -10.13 10.08
C ALA A 104 10.90 -9.38 8.76
N MET A 105 9.65 -9.15 8.35
CA MET A 105 9.33 -8.35 7.16
C MET A 105 9.91 -6.93 7.25
N LEU A 106 9.66 -6.22 8.34
CA LEU A 106 10.17 -4.85 8.48
C LEU A 106 11.71 -4.82 8.43
N LYS A 107 12.38 -5.78 9.09
CA LYS A 107 13.85 -5.92 9.02
C LYS A 107 14.32 -6.18 7.60
N ARG A 108 13.69 -7.13 6.90
CA ARG A 108 14.00 -7.49 5.50
C ARG A 108 13.86 -6.30 4.56
N LEU A 109 12.84 -5.48 4.77
CA LEU A 109 12.56 -4.28 3.97
C LEU A 109 13.35 -3.03 4.42
N GLY A 110 14.32 -3.16 5.32
CA GLY A 110 15.17 -2.06 5.78
C GLY A 110 14.48 -1.08 6.74
N ASN A 111 13.50 -1.57 7.53
CA ASN A 111 12.72 -0.79 8.49
C ASN A 111 12.07 0.47 7.87
N PRO A 112 11.22 0.31 6.84
CA PRO A 112 10.69 1.44 6.07
C PRO A 112 9.71 2.31 6.85
N GLY A 113 9.14 1.80 7.96
CA GLY A 113 8.12 2.51 8.75
C GLY A 113 8.53 3.88 9.29
N ARG A 114 9.84 4.22 9.27
CA ARG A 114 10.34 5.56 9.62
C ARG A 114 9.88 6.67 8.66
N PHE A 115 9.40 6.30 7.47
CA PHE A 115 8.88 7.24 6.46
C PHE A 115 7.36 7.41 6.51
N GLY A 116 6.67 6.78 7.48
CA GLY A 116 5.20 6.79 7.53
C GLY A 116 4.58 5.74 6.61
N TYR A 117 3.27 5.88 6.32
CA TYR A 117 2.50 4.92 5.53
C TYR A 117 1.52 5.63 4.58
N PRO A 118 1.34 5.12 3.34
CA PRO A 118 2.10 3.99 2.79
C PRO A 118 3.57 4.34 2.59
N VAL A 119 4.41 3.33 2.62
CA VAL A 119 5.79 3.44 2.15
C VAL A 119 6.02 2.33 1.13
N PHE A 120 6.75 2.64 0.07
CA PHE A 120 7.00 1.69 -1.01
C PHE A 120 8.46 1.25 -0.96
N VAL A 121 8.66 -0.07 -0.99
CA VAL A 121 10.01 -0.66 -1.02
C VAL A 121 10.17 -1.41 -2.32
N VAL A 122 11.20 -1.06 -3.09
CA VAL A 122 11.55 -1.73 -4.35
C VAL A 122 12.62 -2.76 -4.07
N LEU A 123 12.36 -4.01 -4.46
CA LEU A 123 13.31 -5.11 -4.40
C LEU A 123 13.70 -5.52 -5.82
N ASP A 124 14.99 -5.75 -6.05
CA ASP A 124 15.47 -6.36 -7.29
C ASP A 124 15.15 -7.87 -7.34
N GLU A 125 15.58 -8.55 -8.41
CA GLU A 125 15.34 -9.98 -8.64
C GLU A 125 15.96 -10.90 -7.59
N ASP A 126 16.94 -10.42 -6.84
CA ASP A 126 17.61 -11.18 -5.77
C ASP A 126 17.03 -10.82 -4.38
N GLY A 127 16.03 -9.96 -4.34
CA GLY A 127 15.34 -9.54 -3.11
C GLY A 127 16.10 -8.48 -2.31
N LYS A 128 17.08 -7.82 -2.91
CA LYS A 128 17.79 -6.70 -2.30
C LYS A 128 16.93 -5.44 -2.38
N VAL A 129 16.83 -4.72 -1.27
CA VAL A 129 16.22 -3.38 -1.25
C VAL A 129 17.09 -2.42 -2.04
N ILE A 130 16.56 -1.91 -3.15
CA ILE A 130 17.25 -0.94 -4.02
C ILE A 130 16.70 0.47 -3.88
N HIS A 131 15.46 0.62 -3.35
CA HIS A 131 14.87 1.92 -3.08
C HIS A 131 13.77 1.83 -2.02
N THR A 132 13.62 2.91 -1.25
CA THR A 132 12.49 3.13 -0.34
C THR A 132 11.88 4.50 -0.66
N GLN A 133 10.63 4.51 -1.10
CA GLN A 133 9.89 5.71 -1.46
C GLN A 133 8.94 6.11 -0.36
N ASP A 134 9.15 7.25 0.24
CA ASP A 134 8.18 7.94 1.09
C ASP A 134 7.00 8.43 0.23
N SER A 135 5.78 8.08 0.61
CA SER A 135 4.57 8.42 -0.15
C SER A 135 4.33 9.92 -0.25
N SER A 136 4.80 10.71 0.73
CA SER A 136 4.61 12.16 0.74
C SER A 136 5.20 12.86 -0.49
N PHE A 137 6.26 12.29 -1.08
CA PHE A 137 6.82 12.78 -2.33
C PHE A 137 5.98 12.48 -3.58
N LEU A 138 4.99 11.62 -3.46
CA LEU A 138 4.05 11.27 -4.54
C LEU A 138 2.72 12.02 -4.42
N GLU A 139 2.52 12.73 -3.31
CA GLU A 139 1.28 13.42 -2.98
C GLU A 139 1.19 14.78 -3.69
N GLU A 140 -0.06 15.21 -3.93
CA GLU A 140 -0.42 16.54 -4.43
C GLU A 140 -1.83 16.89 -3.95
N GLY A 141 -1.95 18.04 -3.27
CA GLY A 141 -3.22 18.44 -2.65
C GLY A 141 -3.72 17.38 -1.65
N ASN A 142 -4.95 16.90 -1.85
CA ASN A 142 -5.57 15.89 -0.99
C ASN A 142 -5.50 14.48 -1.59
N GLY A 143 -4.53 14.19 -2.45
CA GLY A 143 -4.39 12.92 -3.14
C GLY A 143 -2.99 12.68 -3.69
N TYR A 144 -2.89 11.95 -4.79
CA TYR A 144 -1.63 11.60 -5.44
C TYR A 144 -1.48 12.29 -6.79
N SER A 145 -0.26 12.70 -7.12
CA SER A 145 0.08 13.27 -8.41
C SER A 145 0.41 12.18 -9.42
N ARG A 146 -0.31 12.17 -10.55
CA ARG A 146 -0.08 11.21 -11.63
C ARG A 146 1.37 11.23 -12.12
N ASP A 147 1.91 12.43 -12.37
CA ASP A 147 3.25 12.61 -12.91
C ASP A 147 4.33 12.12 -11.93
N LYS A 148 4.16 12.41 -10.63
CA LYS A 148 5.09 11.94 -9.61
C LYS A 148 5.06 10.43 -9.47
N VAL A 149 3.88 9.82 -9.51
CA VAL A 149 3.69 8.36 -9.41
C VAL A 149 4.27 7.65 -10.63
N ILE A 150 3.98 8.11 -11.85
CA ILE A 150 4.56 7.55 -13.08
C ILE A 150 6.09 7.67 -13.06
N ARG A 151 6.61 8.83 -12.68
CA ARG A 151 8.07 9.03 -12.59
C ARG A 151 8.72 8.10 -11.58
N PHE A 152 8.09 7.88 -10.42
CA PHE A 152 8.56 6.90 -9.44
C PHE A 152 8.67 5.51 -10.07
N PHE A 153 7.59 5.00 -10.66
CA PHE A 153 7.61 3.68 -11.28
C PHE A 153 8.62 3.59 -12.43
N THR A 154 8.67 4.59 -13.31
CA THR A 154 9.58 4.61 -14.45
C THR A 154 11.04 4.50 -14.04
N ASN A 155 11.44 5.25 -13.01
CA ASN A 155 12.83 5.30 -12.54
C ASN A 155 13.31 3.98 -11.92
N TRP A 156 12.39 3.12 -11.47
CA TRP A 156 12.74 1.89 -10.77
C TRP A 156 12.36 0.62 -11.54
N THR A 157 12.07 0.74 -12.84
CA THR A 157 11.92 -0.46 -13.70
C THR A 157 13.22 -1.26 -13.77
N PRO A 158 13.16 -2.59 -13.98
CA PRO A 158 14.38 -3.39 -14.22
C PRO A 158 15.27 -2.82 -15.32
N LYS A 159 14.66 -2.28 -16.38
CA LYS A 159 15.37 -1.65 -17.46
C LYS A 159 16.14 -0.41 -17.00
N ALA A 160 15.48 0.53 -16.33
CA ALA A 160 16.09 1.79 -15.89
C ALA A 160 17.22 1.59 -14.86
N VAL A 161 17.16 0.52 -14.06
CA VAL A 161 18.17 0.23 -13.02
C VAL A 161 19.40 -0.49 -13.60
N LYS A 162 19.24 -1.27 -14.69
CA LYS A 162 20.30 -2.11 -15.28
C LYS A 162 21.04 -1.46 -16.46
N GLU A 163 20.47 -0.40 -17.03
CA GLU A 163 21.10 0.41 -18.11
C GLU A 163 21.84 1.61 -17.54
#